data_6ce8a747b9663065b2f2182630b46627
#
_entry.id   6ce8a747b9663065b2f2182630b46627
#
_cell.length_a   1.000
_cell.length_b   1.000
_cell.length_c   1.000
_cell.angle_alpha   90.00
_cell.angle_beta   90.00
_cell.angle_gamma   90.00
#
_symmetry.space_group_name_H-M   'P 1'
#
loop_
_entity.id
_entity.type
_entity.pdbx_description
1 polymer ?
#
loop_
_entity_poly.entity_id
_entity_poly.type
_entity_poly.pdbx_seq_one_letter_code
_entity_poly.pdbx_strand_id
1 'polypeptide(L)'
;KFICPDGVDWDVFLDALNNLGVRYTKEKPCFQIDVYFDTPQYILLNSGAAVRIRQSGEAYIGAYKVSQNQQGAIFERREFEWKLSDNETKLWNDEKKPTIPPTIIDKLNLHEQTLRKVLAVETHRHIAVVNGNDGFKAELSLDEVTFRGHKGQAHYREIEVELLNGRLEQLKQLADSLQNHLKLQPAVDSKYKKGLILVGKYGITPPMH
;
A
#
# COMPACT_ATOMS: atom_id res chain seq x y z
N LYS A 1 3.24 9.68 -3.24
CA LYS A 1 1.97 8.99 -3.38
C LYS A 1 0.86 10.01 -3.66
N PHE A 2 0.02 9.78 -4.67
CA PHE A 2 -0.96 10.74 -5.15
C PHE A 2 -2.31 10.08 -5.41
N ILE A 3 -3.37 10.86 -5.30
CA ILE A 3 -4.70 10.48 -5.79
C ILE A 3 -4.65 10.55 -7.31
N CYS A 4 -5.07 9.48 -8.00
CA CYS A 4 -5.18 9.47 -9.45
C CYS A 4 -6.48 10.18 -9.86
N PRO A 5 -6.41 11.31 -10.59
CA PRO A 5 -7.61 12.02 -11.01
C PRO A 5 -8.37 11.26 -12.11
N ASP A 6 -9.65 11.59 -12.25
CA ASP A 6 -10.44 11.14 -13.40
C ASP A 6 -9.80 11.64 -14.70
N GLY A 7 -9.78 10.79 -15.71
CA GLY A 7 -9.15 11.10 -17.01
C GLY A 7 -7.64 10.82 -17.09
N VAL A 8 -6.98 10.44 -16.00
CA VAL A 8 -5.62 9.89 -16.05
C VAL A 8 -5.70 8.38 -16.02
N ASP A 9 -5.64 7.75 -17.17
CA ASP A 9 -5.46 6.31 -17.30
C ASP A 9 -3.98 5.95 -17.45
N TRP A 10 -3.69 4.69 -17.72
CA TRP A 10 -2.31 4.22 -17.85
C TRP A 10 -1.58 4.83 -19.05
N ASP A 11 -2.26 5.04 -20.17
CA ASP A 11 -1.65 5.61 -21.38
C ASP A 11 -1.35 7.09 -21.18
N VAL A 12 -2.28 7.87 -20.62
CA VAL A 12 -2.06 9.26 -20.22
C VAL A 12 -0.90 9.40 -19.24
N PHE A 13 -0.79 8.45 -18.29
CA PHE A 13 0.33 8.44 -17.34
C PHE A 13 1.67 8.18 -18.02
N LEU A 14 1.74 7.25 -18.98
CA LEU A 14 2.94 6.96 -19.75
C LEU A 14 3.32 8.12 -20.68
N ASP A 15 2.34 8.77 -21.30
CA ASP A 15 2.57 9.98 -22.11
C ASP A 15 3.15 11.12 -21.27
N ALA A 16 2.71 11.26 -20.03
CA ALA A 16 3.31 12.21 -19.10
C ALA A 16 4.79 11.92 -18.83
N LEU A 17 5.17 10.65 -18.65
CA LEU A 17 6.57 10.25 -18.49
C LEU A 17 7.39 10.56 -19.74
N ASN A 18 6.85 10.29 -20.94
CA ASN A 18 7.49 10.59 -22.22
C ASN A 18 7.70 12.10 -22.37
N ASN A 19 6.69 12.92 -22.07
CA ASN A 19 6.75 14.37 -22.15
C ASN A 19 7.77 14.97 -21.15
N LEU A 20 7.99 14.32 -20.02
CA LEU A 20 9.00 14.68 -19.03
C LEU A 20 10.40 14.15 -19.38
N GLY A 21 10.56 13.42 -20.49
CA GLY A 21 11.83 12.83 -20.90
C GLY A 21 12.31 11.70 -19.99
N VAL A 22 11.39 11.08 -19.23
CA VAL A 22 11.71 10.00 -18.30
C VAL A 22 11.83 8.67 -19.04
N ARG A 23 12.96 7.99 -18.90
CA ARG A 23 13.14 6.63 -19.46
C ARG A 23 12.62 5.59 -18.51
N TYR A 24 11.77 4.69 -19.00
CA TYR A 24 11.16 3.64 -18.22
C TYR A 24 11.02 2.34 -19.00
N THR A 25 10.83 1.25 -18.28
CA THR A 25 10.38 -0.05 -18.81
C THR A 25 9.02 -0.40 -18.21
N LYS A 26 8.11 -0.90 -19.04
CA LYS A 26 6.80 -1.39 -18.56
C LYS A 26 6.93 -2.82 -18.06
N GLU A 27 6.38 -3.08 -16.89
CA GLU A 27 6.23 -4.42 -16.36
C GLU A 27 4.84 -4.99 -16.69
N LYS A 28 4.68 -6.30 -16.52
CA LYS A 28 3.36 -6.91 -16.66
C LYS A 28 2.44 -6.41 -15.54
N PRO A 29 1.21 -6.01 -15.87
CA PRO A 29 0.23 -5.68 -14.84
C PRO A 29 0.02 -6.85 -13.89
N CYS A 30 -0.20 -6.56 -12.62
CA CYS A 30 -0.44 -7.58 -11.61
C CYS A 30 -1.73 -7.32 -10.85
N PHE A 31 -2.33 -8.42 -10.37
CA PHE A 31 -3.47 -8.39 -9.47
C PHE A 31 -3.02 -8.85 -8.08
N GLN A 32 -3.39 -8.10 -7.05
CA GLN A 32 -3.01 -8.36 -5.68
C GLN A 32 -4.23 -8.27 -4.78
N ILE A 33 -4.28 -9.14 -3.78
CA ILE A 33 -5.27 -9.08 -2.70
C ILE A 33 -4.54 -8.92 -1.38
N ASP A 34 -4.71 -7.78 -0.74
CA ASP A 34 -4.21 -7.50 0.59
C ASP A 34 -5.32 -7.70 1.63
N VAL A 35 -5.09 -8.51 2.64
CA VAL A 35 -5.97 -8.62 3.80
C VAL A 35 -5.27 -8.00 4.99
N TYR A 36 -5.86 -6.95 5.54
CA TYR A 36 -5.35 -6.23 6.70
C TYR A 36 -5.96 -6.76 7.99
N PHE A 37 -5.10 -6.83 9.01
CA PHE A 37 -5.44 -7.29 10.33
C PHE A 37 -5.18 -6.22 11.38
N ASP A 38 -6.06 -6.15 12.37
CA ASP A 38 -5.89 -5.27 13.53
C ASP A 38 -6.63 -5.87 14.74
N THR A 39 -6.37 -5.31 15.90
CA THR A 39 -7.13 -5.61 17.10
C THR A 39 -8.54 -5.01 17.02
N PRO A 40 -9.50 -5.46 17.84
CA PRO A 40 -10.81 -4.84 17.93
C PRO A 40 -10.77 -3.33 18.19
N GLN A 41 -9.77 -2.84 18.90
CA GLN A 41 -9.56 -1.43 19.25
C GLN A 41 -8.75 -0.66 18.19
N TYR A 42 -8.32 -1.31 17.10
CA TYR A 42 -7.49 -0.72 16.04
C TYR A 42 -6.16 -0.14 16.55
N ILE A 43 -5.48 -0.91 17.43
CA ILE A 43 -4.20 -0.50 18.02
C ILE A 43 -3.16 -0.23 16.94
N LEU A 44 -3.07 -1.10 15.90
CA LEU A 44 -2.11 -0.90 14.81
C LEU A 44 -2.39 0.36 14.02
N LEU A 45 -3.64 0.58 13.61
CA LEU A 45 -4.03 1.81 12.92
C LEU A 45 -3.68 3.06 13.74
N ASN A 46 -4.02 3.04 15.02
CA ASN A 46 -3.81 4.19 15.90
C ASN A 46 -2.33 4.48 16.18
N SER A 47 -1.48 3.46 16.10
CA SER A 47 0.00 3.62 16.21
C SER A 47 0.69 3.88 14.86
N GLY A 48 -0.06 4.06 13.77
CA GLY A 48 0.51 4.26 12.44
C GLY A 48 1.14 2.99 11.84
N ALA A 49 0.78 1.83 12.38
CA ALA A 49 1.23 0.53 11.92
C ALA A 49 0.16 -0.19 11.09
N ALA A 50 0.58 -1.21 10.35
CA ALA A 50 -0.30 -2.12 9.62
C ALA A 50 0.32 -3.51 9.53
N VAL A 51 -0.51 -4.52 9.68
CA VAL A 51 -0.18 -5.92 9.36
C VAL A 51 -1.08 -6.38 8.24
N ARG A 52 -0.49 -6.99 7.22
CA ARG A 52 -1.24 -7.53 6.09
C ARG A 52 -0.68 -8.87 5.62
N ILE A 53 -1.54 -9.68 5.02
CA ILE A 53 -1.14 -10.79 4.15
C ILE A 53 -1.53 -10.42 2.73
N ARG A 54 -0.57 -10.45 1.82
CA ARG A 54 -0.75 -10.20 0.39
C ARG A 54 -0.74 -11.51 -0.36
N GLN A 55 -1.73 -11.72 -1.19
CA GLN A 55 -1.72 -12.72 -2.24
C GLN A 55 -1.39 -12.04 -3.58
N SER A 56 -0.41 -12.59 -4.30
CA SER A 56 -0.07 -12.19 -5.67
C SER A 56 0.24 -13.46 -6.47
N GLY A 57 -0.67 -13.85 -7.36
CA GLY A 57 -0.65 -15.17 -7.96
C GLY A 57 -0.72 -16.28 -6.89
N GLU A 58 0.25 -17.19 -6.89
CA GLU A 58 0.37 -18.26 -5.91
C GLU A 58 1.18 -17.89 -4.66
N ALA A 59 1.79 -16.71 -4.65
CA ALA A 59 2.64 -16.27 -3.54
C ALA A 59 1.81 -15.56 -2.45
N TYR A 60 2.12 -15.89 -1.19
CA TYR A 60 1.58 -15.23 -0.01
C TYR A 60 2.70 -14.59 0.79
N ILE A 61 2.61 -13.28 1.00
CA ILE A 61 3.62 -12.49 1.68
C ILE A 61 2.94 -11.72 2.81
N GLY A 62 3.40 -11.97 4.03
CA GLY A 62 3.05 -11.15 5.19
C GLY A 62 3.91 -9.90 5.21
N ALA A 63 3.34 -8.80 5.67
CA ALA A 63 4.08 -7.56 5.88
C ALA A 63 3.62 -6.84 7.15
N TYR A 64 4.58 -6.38 7.92
CA TYR A 64 4.39 -5.39 8.98
C TYR A 64 5.03 -4.07 8.53
N LYS A 65 4.23 -3.02 8.50
CA LYS A 65 4.65 -1.67 8.12
C LYS A 65 4.42 -0.72 9.29
N VAL A 66 5.39 0.13 9.57
CA VAL A 66 5.26 1.20 10.55
C VAL A 66 5.71 2.53 9.95
N SER A 67 4.88 3.55 10.09
CA SER A 67 5.20 4.90 9.64
C SER A 67 6.27 5.49 10.55
N GLN A 68 7.34 6.04 9.93
CA GLN A 68 8.40 6.75 10.66
C GLN A 68 8.24 8.27 10.52
N ASN A 69 8.01 8.72 9.31
CA ASN A 69 7.86 10.12 8.99
C ASN A 69 6.91 10.29 7.80
N GLN A 70 6.19 11.40 7.78
CA GLN A 70 5.34 11.77 6.67
C GLN A 70 5.43 13.28 6.43
N GLN A 71 5.75 13.66 5.19
CA GLN A 71 5.74 15.06 4.73
C GLN A 71 4.93 15.13 3.42
N GLY A 72 3.71 15.61 3.52
CA GLY A 72 2.79 15.68 2.38
C GLY A 72 2.54 14.32 1.73
N ALA A 73 2.95 14.18 0.47
CA ALA A 73 2.83 12.93 -0.31
C ALA A 73 3.92 11.89 -0.03
N ILE A 74 4.95 12.24 0.77
CA ILE A 74 6.10 11.40 1.03
C ILE A 74 5.90 10.64 2.33
N PHE A 75 6.06 9.31 2.25
CA PHE A 75 5.97 8.41 3.38
C PHE A 75 7.28 7.68 3.55
N GLU A 76 7.89 7.83 4.71
CA GLU A 76 9.00 6.97 5.16
C GLU A 76 8.44 5.90 6.07
N ARG A 77 8.67 4.64 5.73
CA ARG A 77 8.18 3.49 6.48
C ARG A 77 9.27 2.47 6.68
N ARG A 78 9.27 1.84 7.85
CA ARG A 78 9.95 0.56 8.02
C ARG A 78 8.99 -0.54 7.64
N GLU A 79 9.48 -1.48 6.86
CA GLU A 79 8.74 -2.66 6.43
C GLU A 79 9.51 -3.92 6.80
N PHE A 80 8.78 -4.91 7.32
CA PHE A 80 9.28 -6.25 7.57
C PHE A 80 8.37 -7.20 6.82
N GLU A 81 8.93 -7.89 5.85
CA GLU A 81 8.20 -8.88 5.08
C GLU A 81 8.62 -10.29 5.47
N TRP A 82 7.68 -11.21 5.34
CA TRP A 82 7.95 -12.65 5.46
C TRP A 82 7.11 -13.41 4.46
N LYS A 83 7.70 -14.45 3.88
CA LYS A 83 6.99 -15.36 2.99
C LYS A 83 6.28 -16.42 3.82
N LEU A 84 5.03 -16.70 3.51
CA LEU A 84 4.32 -17.82 4.11
C LEU A 84 4.87 -19.13 3.54
N SER A 85 5.11 -20.12 4.42
CA SER A 85 5.40 -21.49 4.03
C SER A 85 4.14 -22.18 3.46
N ASP A 86 4.31 -23.34 2.83
CA ASP A 86 3.18 -24.09 2.26
C ASP A 86 2.12 -24.44 3.31
N ASN A 87 2.56 -24.82 4.52
CA ASN A 87 1.65 -25.11 5.63
C ASN A 87 0.89 -23.87 6.10
N GLU A 88 1.56 -22.72 6.23
CA GLU A 88 0.94 -21.45 6.60
C GLU A 88 -0.01 -20.97 5.52
N THR A 89 0.34 -21.15 4.26
CA THR A 89 -0.51 -20.85 3.10
C THR A 89 -1.79 -21.69 3.13
N LYS A 90 -1.67 -22.98 3.46
CA LYS A 90 -2.83 -23.86 3.63
C LYS A 90 -3.72 -23.40 4.79
N LEU A 91 -3.15 -23.15 5.97
CA LEU A 91 -3.90 -22.62 7.11
C LEU A 91 -4.55 -21.27 6.78
N TRP A 92 -3.86 -20.40 6.05
CA TRP A 92 -4.42 -19.15 5.56
C TRP A 92 -5.64 -19.38 4.67
N ASN A 93 -5.56 -20.31 3.72
CA ASN A 93 -6.66 -20.61 2.79
C ASN A 93 -7.87 -21.21 3.50
N ASP A 94 -7.65 -22.08 4.48
CA ASP A 94 -8.69 -22.79 5.21
C ASP A 94 -9.33 -21.92 6.29
N GLU A 95 -8.54 -21.26 7.13
CA GLU A 95 -9.02 -20.58 8.34
C GLU A 95 -8.98 -19.05 8.24
N LYS A 96 -8.28 -18.47 7.24
CA LYS A 96 -8.03 -17.03 7.11
C LYS A 96 -7.38 -16.38 8.34
N LYS A 97 -6.64 -17.18 9.11
CA LYS A 97 -5.87 -16.70 10.25
C LYS A 97 -4.50 -16.18 9.79
N PRO A 98 -4.06 -15.01 10.24
CA PRO A 98 -2.74 -14.52 9.92
C PRO A 98 -1.68 -15.32 10.68
N THR A 99 -0.69 -15.84 9.97
CA THR A 99 0.53 -16.34 10.60
C THR A 99 1.51 -15.18 10.69
N ILE A 100 1.76 -14.70 11.91
CA ILE A 100 2.63 -13.57 12.20
C ILE A 100 3.85 -14.10 12.96
N PRO A 101 5.08 -13.83 12.48
CA PRO A 101 6.28 -14.24 13.18
C PRO A 101 6.31 -13.73 14.63
N PRO A 102 6.78 -14.55 15.61
CA PRO A 102 6.87 -14.14 17.02
C PRO A 102 7.62 -12.83 17.21
N THR A 103 8.68 -12.60 16.44
CA THR A 103 9.47 -11.35 16.47
C THR A 103 8.66 -10.11 16.11
N ILE A 104 7.60 -10.24 15.32
CA ILE A 104 6.68 -9.14 14.99
C ILE A 104 5.65 -8.97 16.11
N ILE A 105 5.14 -10.10 16.66
CA ILE A 105 4.23 -10.08 17.82
C ILE A 105 4.89 -9.36 18.99
N ASP A 106 6.17 -9.68 19.28
CA ASP A 106 6.97 -9.04 20.34
C ASP A 106 7.10 -7.52 20.09
N LYS A 107 7.49 -7.13 18.88
CA LYS A 107 7.63 -5.71 18.50
C LYS A 107 6.35 -4.91 18.65
N LEU A 108 5.21 -5.55 18.43
CA LEU A 108 3.90 -4.93 18.49
C LEU A 108 3.26 -5.02 19.88
N ASN A 109 3.89 -5.75 20.82
CA ASN A 109 3.34 -6.04 22.14
C ASN A 109 1.91 -6.64 22.05
N LEU A 110 1.72 -7.58 21.13
CA LEU A 110 0.41 -8.19 20.82
C LEU A 110 0.18 -9.54 21.50
N HIS A 111 0.99 -9.92 22.51
CA HIS A 111 0.97 -11.24 23.13
C HIS A 111 -0.41 -11.69 23.61
N GLU A 112 -1.24 -10.75 24.06
CA GLU A 112 -2.59 -11.03 24.57
C GLU A 112 -3.68 -10.56 23.61
N GLN A 113 -3.32 -10.05 22.43
CA GLN A 113 -4.26 -9.43 21.51
C GLN A 113 -4.65 -10.39 20.38
N THR A 114 -5.93 -10.50 20.14
CA THR A 114 -6.44 -11.23 18.97
C THR A 114 -6.55 -10.28 17.77
N LEU A 115 -5.78 -10.58 16.76
CA LEU A 115 -5.92 -9.90 15.47
C LEU A 115 -7.08 -10.49 14.68
N ARG A 116 -7.85 -9.61 14.06
CA ARG A 116 -8.96 -9.98 13.17
C ARG A 116 -8.82 -9.28 11.82
N LYS A 117 -9.38 -9.90 10.79
CA LYS A 117 -9.52 -9.25 9.48
C LYS A 117 -10.39 -8.01 9.63
N VAL A 118 -9.89 -6.87 9.16
CA VAL A 118 -10.59 -5.58 9.24
C VAL A 118 -10.84 -4.94 7.88
N LEU A 119 -10.07 -5.34 6.85
CA LEU A 119 -10.18 -4.78 5.51
C LEU A 119 -9.59 -5.76 4.50
N ALA A 120 -10.25 -5.93 3.35
CA ALA A 120 -9.64 -6.52 2.17
C ALA A 120 -9.48 -5.44 1.09
N VAL A 121 -8.37 -5.52 0.35
CA VAL A 121 -8.02 -4.56 -0.69
C VAL A 121 -7.61 -5.34 -1.92
N GLU A 122 -8.39 -5.23 -2.98
CA GLU A 122 -8.06 -5.76 -4.30
C GLU A 122 -7.38 -4.63 -5.09
N THR A 123 -6.27 -4.92 -5.75
CA THR A 123 -5.52 -3.92 -6.51
C THR A 123 -5.16 -4.50 -7.88
N HIS A 124 -5.64 -3.84 -8.93
CA HIS A 124 -5.09 -3.98 -10.27
C HIS A 124 -3.99 -2.93 -10.42
N ARG A 125 -2.76 -3.37 -10.62
CA ARG A 125 -1.57 -2.51 -10.63
C ARG A 125 -0.90 -2.54 -11.98
N HIS A 126 -0.77 -1.38 -12.62
CA HIS A 126 0.12 -1.14 -13.74
C HIS A 126 1.45 -0.60 -13.21
N ILE A 127 2.57 -1.08 -13.77
CA ILE A 127 3.90 -0.78 -13.26
C ILE A 127 4.81 -0.28 -14.38
N ALA A 128 5.54 0.81 -14.11
CA ALA A 128 6.66 1.27 -14.90
C ALA A 128 7.89 1.43 -14.01
N VAL A 129 9.03 0.91 -14.43
CA VAL A 129 10.30 1.07 -13.72
C VAL A 129 11.13 2.13 -14.42
N VAL A 130 11.40 3.21 -13.73
CA VAL A 130 12.27 4.29 -14.19
C VAL A 130 13.72 3.92 -13.88
N ASN A 131 14.59 4.07 -14.89
CA ASN A 131 16.03 3.94 -14.76
C ASN A 131 16.65 5.29 -15.15
N GLY A 132 17.09 6.01 -14.15
CA GLY A 132 17.75 7.32 -14.30
C GLY A 132 19.27 7.22 -14.34
N ASN A 133 19.92 8.38 -14.34
CA ASN A 133 21.36 8.48 -14.24
C ASN A 133 21.82 8.15 -12.80
N ASP A 134 23.12 7.90 -12.62
CA ASP A 134 23.76 7.66 -11.32
C ASP A 134 23.12 6.51 -10.50
N GLY A 135 22.57 5.51 -11.20
CA GLY A 135 21.95 4.36 -10.56
C GLY A 135 20.57 4.62 -9.95
N PHE A 136 19.98 5.80 -10.19
CA PHE A 136 18.60 6.06 -9.74
C PHE A 136 17.63 5.06 -10.35
N LYS A 137 16.83 4.45 -9.48
CA LYS A 137 15.78 3.52 -9.89
C LYS A 137 14.53 3.76 -9.05
N ALA A 138 13.39 3.91 -9.70
CA ALA A 138 12.10 4.07 -9.04
C ALA A 138 11.04 3.20 -9.70
N GLU A 139 10.14 2.64 -8.88
CA GLU A 139 8.92 2.03 -9.36
C GLU A 139 7.80 3.06 -9.34
N LEU A 140 7.09 3.16 -10.44
CA LEU A 140 5.87 3.94 -10.56
C LEU A 140 4.72 3.00 -10.80
N SER A 141 3.67 3.16 -10.03
CA SER A 141 2.46 2.38 -10.27
C SER A 141 1.21 3.25 -10.35
N LEU A 142 0.29 2.83 -11.22
CA LEU A 142 -1.09 3.27 -11.23
C LEU A 142 -1.94 2.11 -10.72
N ASP A 143 -2.60 2.33 -9.60
CA ASP A 143 -3.38 1.33 -8.88
C ASP A 143 -4.87 1.63 -8.99
N GLU A 144 -5.63 0.66 -9.49
CA GLU A 144 -7.08 0.61 -9.39
C GLU A 144 -7.45 -0.27 -8.20
N VAL A 145 -8.02 0.34 -7.18
CA VAL A 145 -8.19 -0.26 -5.86
C VAL A 145 -9.66 -0.45 -5.55
N THR A 146 -10.04 -1.65 -5.12
CA THR A 146 -11.34 -1.93 -4.53
C THR A 146 -11.16 -2.29 -3.05
N PHE A 147 -11.68 -1.46 -2.18
CA PHE A 147 -11.77 -1.73 -0.76
C PHE A 147 -13.02 -2.51 -0.45
N ARG A 148 -12.91 -3.54 0.39
CA ARG A 148 -14.04 -4.32 0.92
C ARG A 148 -13.96 -4.35 2.45
N GLY A 149 -14.96 -3.80 3.09
CA GLY A 149 -15.04 -3.68 4.54
C GLY A 149 -16.45 -3.81 5.08
N HIS A 150 -16.66 -3.36 6.31
CA HIS A 150 -17.91 -3.54 7.03
C HIS A 150 -19.13 -2.87 6.36
N LYS A 151 -18.95 -1.70 5.75
CA LYS A 151 -20.03 -0.94 5.12
C LYS A 151 -20.17 -1.21 3.61
N GLY A 152 -19.58 -2.31 3.11
CA GLY A 152 -19.63 -2.65 1.70
C GLY A 152 -18.30 -2.46 0.99
N GLN A 153 -18.34 -1.90 -0.23
CA GLN A 153 -17.14 -1.68 -1.05
C GLN A 153 -17.03 -0.24 -1.51
N ALA A 154 -15.80 0.17 -1.80
CA ALA A 154 -15.49 1.47 -2.39
C ALA A 154 -14.34 1.33 -3.38
N HIS A 155 -14.36 2.17 -4.43
CA HIS A 155 -13.31 2.21 -5.44
C HIS A 155 -12.42 3.43 -5.19
N TYR A 156 -11.14 3.28 -5.52
CA TYR A 156 -10.15 4.32 -5.35
C TYR A 156 -9.03 4.12 -6.36
N ARG A 157 -8.46 5.21 -6.85
CA ARG A 157 -7.32 5.15 -7.76
C ARG A 157 -6.18 5.98 -7.21
N GLU A 158 -4.97 5.45 -7.30
CA GLU A 158 -3.79 6.17 -6.82
C GLU A 158 -2.57 5.91 -7.70
N ILE A 159 -1.65 6.86 -7.66
CA ILE A 159 -0.33 6.75 -8.25
C ILE A 159 0.67 6.68 -7.11
N GLU A 160 1.51 5.63 -7.12
CA GLU A 160 2.64 5.51 -6.19
C GLU A 160 3.94 5.74 -6.96
N VAL A 161 4.90 6.38 -6.31
CA VAL A 161 6.27 6.57 -6.78
C VAL A 161 7.17 6.08 -5.66
N GLU A 162 7.88 4.99 -5.88
CA GLU A 162 8.67 4.30 -4.87
C GLU A 162 10.14 4.28 -5.25
N LEU A 163 11.01 4.65 -4.30
CA LEU A 163 12.46 4.61 -4.49
C LEU A 163 12.95 3.18 -4.35
N LEU A 164 13.51 2.62 -5.42
CA LEU A 164 14.17 1.32 -5.40
C LEU A 164 15.68 1.44 -5.17
N ASN A 165 16.30 2.47 -5.74
CA ASN A 165 17.71 2.78 -5.56
C ASN A 165 17.99 4.25 -5.85
N GLY A 166 19.00 4.84 -5.21
CA GLY A 166 19.39 6.23 -5.42
C GLY A 166 19.05 7.14 -4.24
N ARG A 167 18.94 8.43 -4.49
CA ARG A 167 18.73 9.45 -3.46
C ARG A 167 17.29 9.91 -3.40
N LEU A 168 16.80 10.20 -2.22
CA LEU A 168 15.44 10.70 -1.98
C LEU A 168 15.13 11.98 -2.77
N GLU A 169 16.13 12.85 -2.97
CA GLU A 169 15.99 14.08 -3.74
C GLU A 169 15.62 13.81 -5.21
N GLN A 170 16.17 12.75 -5.81
CA GLN A 170 15.84 12.34 -7.18
C GLN A 170 14.39 11.86 -7.28
N LEU A 171 13.95 11.09 -6.27
CA LEU A 171 12.54 10.66 -6.16
C LEU A 171 11.60 11.85 -6.02
N LYS A 172 11.94 12.83 -5.16
CA LYS A 172 11.17 14.06 -4.97
C LYS A 172 11.04 14.84 -6.27
N GLN A 173 12.14 15.07 -7.00
CA GLN A 173 12.13 15.76 -8.27
C GLN A 173 11.22 15.09 -9.31
N LEU A 174 11.29 13.74 -9.40
CA LEU A 174 10.41 12.98 -10.27
C LEU A 174 8.95 13.12 -9.86
N ALA A 175 8.66 12.97 -8.57
CA ALA A 175 7.32 13.08 -8.01
C ALA A 175 6.72 14.47 -8.22
N ASP A 176 7.49 15.55 -7.97
CA ASP A 176 7.08 16.93 -8.16
C ASP A 176 6.81 17.23 -9.66
N SER A 177 7.66 16.71 -10.55
CA SER A 177 7.47 16.85 -12.00
C SER A 177 6.17 16.20 -12.47
N LEU A 178 5.89 14.98 -12.02
CA LEU A 178 4.63 14.27 -12.29
C LEU A 178 3.43 14.98 -11.68
N GLN A 179 3.56 15.44 -10.44
CA GLN A 179 2.49 16.18 -9.75
C GLN A 179 2.12 17.44 -10.53
N ASN A 180 3.10 18.21 -10.97
CA ASN A 180 2.86 19.43 -11.71
C ASN A 180 2.28 19.18 -13.10
N HIS A 181 2.78 18.16 -13.80
CA HIS A 181 2.34 17.83 -15.16
C HIS A 181 0.90 17.31 -15.20
N LEU A 182 0.58 16.36 -14.31
CA LEU A 182 -0.73 15.71 -14.23
C LEU A 182 -1.70 16.37 -13.24
N LYS A 183 -1.29 17.46 -12.56
CA LYS A 183 -2.08 18.15 -11.51
C LYS A 183 -2.52 17.22 -10.39
N LEU A 184 -1.62 16.34 -9.96
CA LEU A 184 -1.93 15.33 -8.95
C LEU A 184 -2.12 15.95 -7.56
N GLN A 185 -3.04 15.39 -6.79
CA GLN A 185 -3.21 15.75 -5.38
C GLN A 185 -2.49 14.73 -4.48
N PRO A 186 -1.74 15.18 -3.46
CA PRO A 186 -1.11 14.29 -2.51
C PRO A 186 -2.12 13.36 -1.83
N ALA A 187 -1.81 12.06 -1.76
CA ALA A 187 -2.54 11.10 -0.96
C ALA A 187 -1.92 11.04 0.43
N VAL A 188 -2.60 11.59 1.43
CA VAL A 188 -2.07 11.73 2.80
C VAL A 188 -2.33 10.51 3.68
N ASP A 189 -3.19 9.59 3.26
CA ASP A 189 -3.50 8.38 4.02
C ASP A 189 -2.84 7.13 3.42
N SER A 190 -2.51 6.16 4.27
CA SER A 190 -2.15 4.82 3.79
C SER A 190 -3.37 4.13 3.17
N LYS A 191 -3.16 3.13 2.28
CA LYS A 191 -4.25 2.30 1.76
C LYS A 191 -5.12 1.75 2.89
N TYR A 192 -4.48 1.27 3.96
CA TYR A 192 -5.18 0.73 5.13
C TYR A 192 -6.12 1.77 5.76
N LYS A 193 -5.61 2.96 6.10
CA LYS A 193 -6.41 4.03 6.70
C LYS A 193 -7.48 4.53 5.74
N LYS A 194 -7.13 4.77 4.48
CA LYS A 194 -8.06 5.21 3.42
C LYS A 194 -9.22 4.22 3.24
N GLY A 195 -8.92 2.93 3.16
CA GLY A 195 -9.93 1.89 3.04
C GLY A 195 -10.90 1.91 4.21
N LEU A 196 -10.40 1.96 5.46
CA LEU A 196 -11.27 2.02 6.64
C LEU A 196 -12.14 3.28 6.71
N ILE A 197 -11.66 4.42 6.20
CA ILE A 197 -12.46 5.63 6.08
C ILE A 197 -13.62 5.40 5.10
N LEU A 198 -13.35 4.79 3.94
CA LEU A 198 -14.34 4.64 2.89
C LEU A 198 -15.38 3.53 3.16
N VAL A 199 -14.94 2.39 3.69
CA VAL A 199 -15.82 1.22 3.88
C VAL A 199 -16.17 0.93 5.35
N GLY A 200 -15.80 1.85 6.25
CA GLY A 200 -16.10 1.81 7.68
C GLY A 200 -15.23 0.87 8.50
N LYS A 201 -15.02 1.26 9.74
CA LYS A 201 -14.34 0.45 10.74
C LYS A 201 -15.32 -0.53 11.38
N TYR A 202 -14.86 -1.74 11.71
CA TYR A 202 -15.64 -2.66 12.52
C TYR A 202 -15.72 -2.16 13.97
N GLY A 203 -16.95 -1.90 14.46
CA GLY A 203 -17.25 -1.80 15.89
C GLY A 203 -16.50 -0.72 16.67
N ILE A 204 -16.15 0.43 16.06
CA ILE A 204 -15.74 1.58 16.84
C ILE A 204 -16.99 2.37 17.20
N THR A 205 -17.34 2.32 18.48
CA THR A 205 -18.09 3.38 19.12
C THR A 205 -17.22 4.64 19.07
N PRO A 206 -17.67 5.77 18.53
CA PRO A 206 -16.91 7.01 18.65
C PRO A 206 -16.59 7.25 20.13
N PRO A 207 -15.43 7.83 20.48
CA PRO A 207 -15.19 8.23 21.85
C PRO A 207 -16.36 9.13 22.28
N MET A 208 -16.98 8.78 23.39
CA MET A 208 -17.95 9.67 24.03
C MET A 208 -17.17 10.90 24.47
N HIS A 209 -17.51 12.05 23.89
CA HIS A 209 -16.99 13.35 24.29
C HIS A 209 -17.49 13.73 25.68
#